data_ad4008c60e64716c48b2b8bce3ac7d24
#
_entry.id   ad4008c60e64716c48b2b8bce3ac7d24
#
_cell.length_a   1.000
_cell.length_b   1.000
_cell.length_c   1.000
_cell.angle_alpha   90.00
_cell.angle_beta   90.00
_cell.angle_gamma   90.00
#
_symmetry.space_group_name_H-M   'P 1'
#
loop_
_entity.id
_entity.type
_entity.pdbx_description
1 polymer ?
#
loop_
_entity_poly.entity_id
_entity_poly.type
_entity_poly.pdbx_seq_one_letter_code
_entity_poly.pdbx_strand_id
1 'polypeptide(L)'
;MRVITHIILFLFAALFSSAQEKIYFNSSNPFSFKDIITNPNLQTNQTVYGVLTMPDDFDSTLVYPLIIAFAGSNGWSTHHYEYLELYQSNGIATFEVSSFKSRGVSSTVGSQVDVTTAMMVLDAYKAFEVLSLHKNIDKDKIGITGWSLGGGVTLFSAWGPLKNAINPDVHFVAHLAFYPPCIVVPTILDFGEAPIHILIGELDNWTPSDACLELVNQMPINSNISLTIYPNAHHSFDRDAPPQIKSNGYILEDCRFSMNEEGAVVMNFFNIPMVTPFLQKLGVGMCAKRGPTYGGNKEVKQKALEFSKEFMKQNLLN
;
A
#
# COMPACT_ATOMS: atom_id res chain seq x y z
N MET A 1 -37.00 -36.97 49.71
CA MET A 1 -36.22 -35.75 49.39
C MET A 1 -35.15 -36.14 48.35
N ARG A 2 -35.33 -35.74 47.08
CA ARG A 2 -34.31 -35.93 46.03
C ARG A 2 -33.56 -34.61 45.88
N VAL A 3 -32.27 -34.60 46.16
CA VAL A 3 -31.39 -33.45 45.94
C VAL A 3 -30.97 -33.48 44.46
N ILE A 4 -31.37 -32.48 43.72
CA ILE A 4 -30.96 -32.29 42.33
C ILE A 4 -29.71 -31.40 42.37
N THR A 5 -28.54 -32.01 42.08
CA THR A 5 -27.29 -31.29 41.96
C THR A 5 -27.22 -30.67 40.56
N HIS A 6 -27.29 -29.35 40.47
CA HIS A 6 -27.08 -28.62 39.21
C HIS A 6 -25.57 -28.47 38.98
N ILE A 7 -25.05 -29.13 37.97
CA ILE A 7 -23.67 -28.91 37.46
C ILE A 7 -23.73 -27.67 36.54
N ILE A 8 -23.17 -26.56 37.00
CA ILE A 8 -22.96 -25.37 36.17
C ILE A 8 -21.68 -25.60 35.37
N LEU A 9 -21.84 -25.85 34.08
CA LEU A 9 -20.73 -25.92 33.12
C LEU A 9 -20.29 -24.51 32.75
N PHE A 10 -19.18 -24.04 33.33
CA PHE A 10 -18.53 -22.80 32.86
C PHE A 10 -17.82 -23.06 31.54
N LEU A 11 -18.42 -22.62 30.43
CA LEU A 11 -17.72 -22.49 29.16
C LEU A 11 -16.74 -21.32 29.30
N PHE A 12 -15.46 -21.62 29.47
CA PHE A 12 -14.39 -20.65 29.21
C PHE A 12 -14.31 -20.42 27.70
N ALA A 13 -14.96 -19.36 27.19
CA ALA A 13 -14.63 -18.79 25.89
C ALA A 13 -13.22 -18.20 26.04
N ALA A 14 -12.21 -18.86 25.51
CA ALA A 14 -10.89 -18.27 25.33
C ALA A 14 -11.07 -17.12 24.32
N LEU A 15 -11.08 -15.89 24.83
CA LEU A 15 -10.93 -14.70 24.01
C LEU A 15 -9.50 -14.73 23.47
N PHE A 16 -9.32 -15.19 22.24
CA PHE A 16 -8.08 -14.99 21.51
C PHE A 16 -7.94 -13.48 21.24
N SER A 17 -7.28 -12.78 22.15
CA SER A 17 -6.84 -11.42 21.92
C SER A 17 -5.58 -11.54 21.06
N SER A 18 -5.66 -11.20 19.79
CA SER A 18 -4.47 -11.06 18.97
C SER A 18 -3.52 -10.06 19.65
N ALA A 19 -2.25 -10.43 19.81
CA ALA A 19 -1.28 -9.54 20.44
C ALA A 19 -1.03 -8.35 19.50
N GLN A 20 -1.45 -7.16 19.95
CA GLN A 20 -1.25 -5.90 19.21
C GLN A 20 -0.20 -5.04 19.90
N GLU A 21 0.71 -4.50 19.14
CA GLU A 21 1.76 -3.59 19.61
C GLU A 21 1.80 -2.33 18.75
N LYS A 22 1.81 -1.16 19.40
CA LYS A 22 2.00 0.11 18.72
C LYS A 22 3.49 0.46 18.68
N ILE A 23 4.07 0.46 17.48
CA ILE A 23 5.49 0.72 17.26
C ILE A 23 5.67 2.09 16.64
N TYR A 24 6.56 2.90 17.24
CA TYR A 24 6.96 4.21 16.72
C TYR A 24 8.31 4.14 16.04
N PHE A 25 8.48 4.90 14.96
CA PHE A 25 9.74 4.98 14.24
C PHE A 25 9.97 6.38 13.67
N ASN A 26 11.23 6.72 13.42
CA ASN A 26 11.59 8.00 12.83
C ASN A 26 11.54 7.92 11.31
N SER A 27 10.88 8.89 10.71
CA SER A 27 10.77 9.12 9.28
C SER A 27 10.97 10.61 8.97
N SER A 28 10.59 11.06 7.79
CA SER A 28 10.58 12.48 7.43
C SER A 28 9.50 12.81 6.39
N ASN A 29 9.45 14.06 5.95
CA ASN A 29 8.41 14.58 5.07
C ASN A 29 8.92 15.03 3.69
N PRO A 30 9.53 14.12 2.86
CA PRO A 30 9.86 14.45 1.48
C PRO A 30 8.58 14.65 0.67
N PHE A 31 8.50 15.73 -0.11
CA PHE A 31 7.33 15.95 -0.96
C PHE A 31 7.32 15.04 -2.19
N SER A 32 8.49 14.81 -2.80
CA SER A 32 8.69 14.03 -4.01
C SER A 32 9.77 12.96 -3.83
N PHE A 33 9.84 11.99 -4.74
CA PHE A 33 10.94 11.03 -4.77
C PHE A 33 12.29 11.71 -5.02
N LYS A 34 12.30 12.83 -5.75
CA LYS A 34 13.51 13.65 -5.90
C LYS A 34 14.07 14.09 -4.55
N ASP A 35 13.23 14.51 -3.62
CA ASP A 35 13.68 14.94 -2.29
C ASP A 35 14.39 13.81 -1.54
N ILE A 36 13.91 12.57 -1.69
CA ILE A 36 14.55 11.38 -1.12
C ILE A 36 15.92 11.13 -1.76
N ILE A 37 15.99 11.18 -3.10
CA ILE A 37 17.18 10.80 -3.86
C ILE A 37 18.27 11.88 -3.77
N THR A 38 17.89 13.14 -3.88
CA THR A 38 18.86 14.23 -4.02
C THR A 38 19.10 15.05 -2.75
N ASN A 39 18.13 15.08 -1.83
CA ASN A 39 18.16 15.95 -0.65
C ASN A 39 17.67 15.25 0.64
N PRO A 40 18.10 14.01 0.96
CA PRO A 40 17.56 13.23 2.08
C PRO A 40 17.74 13.95 3.44
N ASN A 41 18.85 14.66 3.62
CA ASN A 41 19.20 15.33 4.87
C ASN A 41 18.49 16.69 5.08
N LEU A 42 17.78 17.19 4.08
CA LEU A 42 17.03 18.45 4.16
C LEU A 42 15.57 18.27 4.53
N GLN A 43 15.13 17.03 4.70
CA GLN A 43 13.73 16.71 4.99
C GLN A 43 13.42 16.88 6.47
N THR A 44 12.24 17.46 6.77
CA THR A 44 11.80 17.63 8.16
C THR A 44 11.49 16.27 8.80
N ASN A 45 12.02 16.08 10.00
CA ASN A 45 11.78 14.84 10.75
C ASN A 45 10.30 14.66 11.09
N GLN A 46 9.87 13.40 11.06
CA GLN A 46 8.52 12.98 11.40
C GLN A 46 8.55 11.68 12.21
N THR A 47 7.98 11.69 13.39
CA THR A 47 7.70 10.43 14.10
C THR A 47 6.43 9.82 13.51
N VAL A 48 6.56 8.60 13.01
CA VAL A 48 5.45 7.80 12.47
C VAL A 48 5.21 6.62 13.40
N TYR A 49 3.99 6.11 13.43
CA TYR A 49 3.67 4.86 14.12
C TYR A 49 2.86 3.92 13.24
N GLY A 50 2.88 2.67 13.62
CA GLY A 50 1.98 1.65 13.09
C GLY A 50 1.54 0.71 14.21
N VAL A 51 0.63 -0.20 13.87
CA VAL A 51 0.13 -1.24 14.76
C VAL A 51 0.55 -2.58 14.22
N LEU A 52 1.43 -3.27 14.93
CA LEU A 52 1.79 -4.66 14.68
C LEU A 52 0.71 -5.55 15.29
N THR A 53 0.14 -6.42 14.48
CA THR A 53 -0.80 -7.46 14.93
C THR A 53 -0.23 -8.83 14.56
N MET A 54 -0.02 -9.67 15.56
CA MET A 54 0.49 -11.02 15.38
C MET A 54 -0.62 -11.97 14.87
N PRO A 55 -0.27 -13.12 14.27
CA PRO A 55 -1.23 -14.11 13.82
C PRO A 55 -2.15 -14.61 14.96
N ASP A 56 -3.29 -15.20 14.58
CA ASP A 56 -4.30 -15.68 15.53
C ASP A 56 -3.77 -16.80 16.46
N ASP A 57 -2.83 -17.60 15.97
CA ASP A 57 -2.16 -18.70 16.67
C ASP A 57 -0.76 -18.31 17.20
N PHE A 58 -0.59 -17.03 17.58
CA PHE A 58 0.69 -16.48 18.01
C PHE A 58 1.34 -17.23 19.18
N ASP A 59 2.58 -17.70 18.95
CA ASP A 59 3.49 -18.22 19.97
C ASP A 59 4.72 -17.30 20.07
N SER A 60 4.95 -16.72 21.24
CA SER A 60 6.04 -15.77 21.51
C SER A 60 7.45 -16.37 21.38
N THR A 61 7.56 -17.68 21.22
CA THR A 61 8.83 -18.40 20.99
C THR A 61 9.18 -18.55 19.50
N LEU A 62 8.23 -18.24 18.60
CA LEU A 62 8.39 -18.35 17.16
C LEU A 62 8.63 -17.00 16.49
N VAL A 63 9.10 -17.04 15.25
CA VAL A 63 9.21 -15.89 14.34
C VAL A 63 8.21 -16.05 13.20
N TYR A 64 7.64 -14.94 12.74
CA TYR A 64 6.56 -14.92 11.77
C TYR A 64 6.90 -14.03 10.58
N PRO A 65 6.48 -14.40 9.37
CA PRO A 65 6.50 -13.49 8.24
C PRO A 65 5.58 -12.29 8.50
N LEU A 66 5.84 -11.18 7.82
CA LEU A 66 5.16 -9.93 8.04
C LEU A 66 4.68 -9.31 6.73
N ILE A 67 3.52 -8.68 6.74
CA ILE A 67 3.06 -7.76 5.69
C ILE A 67 2.97 -6.35 6.25
N ILE A 68 3.73 -5.41 5.66
CA ILE A 68 3.59 -3.98 5.93
C ILE A 68 2.51 -3.43 5.00
N ALA A 69 1.50 -2.76 5.55
CA ALA A 69 0.30 -2.38 4.82
C ALA A 69 0.02 -0.88 4.85
N PHE A 70 -0.45 -0.33 3.71
CA PHE A 70 -0.72 1.10 3.51
C PHE A 70 -2.12 1.37 2.99
N ALA A 71 -2.84 2.23 3.68
CA ALA A 71 -4.18 2.69 3.27
C ALA A 71 -4.14 3.59 2.03
N GLY A 72 -5.29 3.75 1.38
CA GLY A 72 -5.50 4.73 0.32
C GLY A 72 -5.63 6.17 0.81
N SER A 73 -5.83 7.12 -0.12
CA SER A 73 -5.91 8.57 0.15
C SER A 73 -6.98 8.98 1.16
N ASN A 74 -7.96 8.12 1.42
CA ASN A 74 -9.04 8.35 2.37
C ASN A 74 -8.78 7.73 3.76
N GLY A 75 -7.56 7.22 3.99
CA GLY A 75 -7.19 6.51 5.22
C GLY A 75 -7.71 5.07 5.26
N TRP A 76 -7.54 4.44 6.42
CA TRP A 76 -7.97 3.06 6.67
C TRP A 76 -9.48 2.92 6.63
N SER A 77 -9.95 1.77 6.14
CA SER A 77 -11.37 1.45 5.94
C SER A 77 -11.62 -0.04 6.15
N THR A 78 -12.86 -0.43 6.43
CA THR A 78 -13.24 -1.81 6.80
C THR A 78 -12.70 -2.87 5.85
N HIS A 79 -12.82 -2.67 4.52
CA HIS A 79 -12.33 -3.63 3.52
C HIS A 79 -10.82 -3.87 3.59
N HIS A 80 -10.00 -2.91 4.04
CA HIS A 80 -8.57 -3.14 4.24
C HIS A 80 -8.33 -4.13 5.40
N TYR A 81 -9.07 -3.98 6.49
CA TYR A 81 -8.94 -4.86 7.67
C TYR A 81 -9.32 -6.31 7.35
N GLU A 82 -10.25 -6.55 6.44
CA GLU A 82 -10.61 -7.91 6.00
C GLU A 82 -9.39 -8.64 5.39
N TYR A 83 -8.52 -7.95 4.66
CA TYR A 83 -7.27 -8.52 4.16
C TYR A 83 -6.25 -8.74 5.30
N LEU A 84 -6.13 -7.79 6.22
CA LEU A 84 -5.20 -7.93 7.34
C LEU A 84 -5.60 -9.13 8.22
N GLU A 85 -6.88 -9.27 8.55
CA GLU A 85 -7.44 -10.42 9.27
C GLU A 85 -7.23 -11.74 8.50
N LEU A 86 -7.41 -11.72 7.17
CA LEU A 86 -7.13 -12.88 6.31
C LEU A 86 -5.66 -13.31 6.39
N TYR A 87 -4.72 -12.38 6.40
CA TYR A 87 -3.30 -12.70 6.56
C TYR A 87 -3.00 -13.26 7.95
N GLN A 88 -3.52 -12.63 9.00
CA GLN A 88 -3.35 -13.06 10.38
C GLN A 88 -3.87 -14.49 10.61
N SER A 89 -5.06 -14.81 10.09
CA SER A 89 -5.63 -16.17 10.16
C SER A 89 -4.86 -17.22 9.33
N ASN A 90 -3.91 -16.79 8.50
CA ASN A 90 -3.01 -17.66 7.74
C ASN A 90 -1.55 -17.64 8.24
N GLY A 91 -1.31 -17.23 9.49
CA GLY A 91 -0.01 -17.29 10.12
C GLY A 91 0.96 -16.16 9.71
N ILE A 92 0.46 -15.06 9.15
CA ILE A 92 1.28 -13.91 8.73
C ILE A 92 0.95 -12.70 9.61
N ALA A 93 1.95 -12.12 10.27
CA ALA A 93 1.80 -10.88 11.01
C ALA A 93 1.50 -9.70 10.07
N THR A 94 0.84 -8.67 10.57
CA THR A 94 0.55 -7.46 9.80
C THR A 94 0.98 -6.20 10.52
N PHE A 95 1.45 -5.21 9.78
CA PHE A 95 1.79 -3.90 10.32
C PHE A 95 1.02 -2.79 9.59
N GLU A 96 0.01 -2.25 10.25
CA GLU A 96 -0.81 -1.14 9.78
C GLU A 96 -0.07 0.18 9.96
N VAL A 97 0.47 0.78 8.89
CA VAL A 97 1.17 2.06 8.96
C VAL A 97 0.19 3.23 9.04
N SER A 98 0.36 4.09 10.05
CA SER A 98 -0.50 5.26 10.30
C SER A 98 0.11 6.56 9.75
N SER A 99 0.53 6.60 8.48
CA SER A 99 1.19 7.75 7.85
C SER A 99 0.39 9.05 7.96
N PHE A 100 -0.93 8.98 7.76
CA PHE A 100 -1.84 10.13 7.85
C PHE A 100 -1.99 10.62 9.29
N LYS A 101 -2.41 9.75 10.21
CA LYS A 101 -2.64 10.12 11.61
C LYS A 101 -1.38 10.66 12.28
N SER A 102 -0.21 10.11 11.94
CA SER A 102 1.09 10.57 12.44
C SER A 102 1.42 12.00 12.01
N ARG A 103 0.82 12.47 10.92
CA ARG A 103 0.96 13.83 10.39
C ARG A 103 -0.24 14.73 10.70
N GLY A 104 -1.19 14.28 11.54
CA GLY A 104 -2.41 15.03 11.86
C GLY A 104 -3.38 15.21 10.69
N VAL A 105 -3.27 14.35 9.65
CA VAL A 105 -4.09 14.38 8.46
C VAL A 105 -5.07 13.21 8.48
N SER A 106 -6.32 13.42 8.08
CA SER A 106 -7.32 12.35 7.97
C SER A 106 -7.46 11.82 6.54
N SER A 107 -7.23 12.66 5.54
CA SER A 107 -7.37 12.33 4.12
C SER A 107 -6.59 13.32 3.26
N THR A 108 -6.01 12.83 2.15
CA THR A 108 -5.40 13.67 1.11
C THR A 108 -6.22 13.66 -0.20
N VAL A 109 -7.45 13.10 -0.17
CA VAL A 109 -8.35 13.09 -1.33
C VAL A 109 -8.64 14.51 -1.79
N GLY A 110 -8.46 14.75 -3.08
CA GLY A 110 -8.73 16.04 -3.72
C GLY A 110 -7.57 17.04 -3.69
N SER A 111 -6.54 16.84 -2.84
CA SER A 111 -5.30 17.63 -2.83
C SER A 111 -4.11 16.81 -3.30
N GLN A 112 -3.95 15.58 -2.80
CA GLN A 112 -2.83 14.65 -3.02
C GLN A 112 -1.45 15.25 -2.67
N VAL A 113 -1.41 16.26 -1.78
CA VAL A 113 -0.19 17.00 -1.42
C VAL A 113 0.09 17.03 0.09
N ASP A 114 -0.90 16.73 0.93
CA ASP A 114 -0.76 16.81 2.40
C ASP A 114 0.03 15.61 2.95
N VAL A 115 -0.21 14.42 2.40
CA VAL A 115 0.62 13.22 2.57
C VAL A 115 0.83 12.63 1.18
N THR A 116 2.09 12.56 0.75
CA THR A 116 2.47 12.15 -0.60
C THR A 116 2.92 10.68 -0.64
N THR A 117 2.97 10.10 -1.84
CA THR A 117 3.54 8.75 -2.04
C THR A 117 4.99 8.69 -1.55
N ALA A 118 5.77 9.77 -1.74
CA ALA A 118 7.16 9.84 -1.29
C ALA A 118 7.31 9.74 0.23
N MET A 119 6.49 10.48 1.00
CA MET A 119 6.44 10.36 2.46
C MET A 119 6.14 8.91 2.88
N MET A 120 5.14 8.29 2.26
CA MET A 120 4.69 6.94 2.63
C MET A 120 5.67 5.84 2.20
N VAL A 121 6.38 5.99 1.06
CA VAL A 121 7.46 5.06 0.67
C VAL A 121 8.60 5.13 1.69
N LEU A 122 9.00 6.34 2.10
CA LEU A 122 10.01 6.46 3.16
C LEU A 122 9.53 5.83 4.47
N ASP A 123 8.26 6.04 4.85
CA ASP A 123 7.65 5.36 6.02
C ASP A 123 7.73 3.83 5.89
N ALA A 124 7.54 3.26 4.67
CA ALA A 124 7.63 1.82 4.44
C ALA A 124 9.03 1.27 4.73
N TYR A 125 10.06 1.94 4.24
CA TYR A 125 11.44 1.54 4.50
C TYR A 125 11.83 1.68 5.98
N LYS A 126 11.41 2.76 6.63
CA LYS A 126 11.67 2.98 8.06
C LYS A 126 10.88 2.03 8.95
N ALA A 127 9.67 1.64 8.56
CA ALA A 127 8.93 0.57 9.22
C ALA A 127 9.64 -0.78 9.05
N PHE A 128 10.12 -1.10 7.84
CA PHE A 128 10.90 -2.32 7.62
C PHE A 128 12.13 -2.38 8.53
N GLU A 129 12.92 -1.30 8.59
CA GLU A 129 14.14 -1.22 9.42
C GLU A 129 13.84 -1.54 10.89
N VAL A 130 12.79 -0.98 11.48
CA VAL A 130 12.47 -1.23 12.89
C VAL A 130 11.87 -2.63 13.12
N LEU A 131 11.03 -3.11 12.19
CA LEU A 131 10.37 -4.40 12.29
C LEU A 131 11.32 -5.57 12.04
N SER A 132 12.34 -5.39 11.21
CA SER A 132 13.40 -6.39 11.02
C SER A 132 14.22 -6.68 12.27
N LEU A 133 14.14 -5.82 13.28
CA LEU A 133 14.76 -6.00 14.60
C LEU A 133 13.81 -6.58 15.64
N HIS A 134 12.54 -6.77 15.30
CA HIS A 134 11.55 -7.29 16.24
C HIS A 134 11.72 -8.81 16.42
N LYS A 135 11.83 -9.26 17.67
CA LYS A 135 12.18 -10.64 18.04
C LYS A 135 11.28 -11.75 17.47
N ASN A 136 10.04 -11.42 17.14
CA ASN A 136 9.06 -12.37 16.60
C ASN A 136 8.79 -12.18 15.10
N ILE A 137 9.56 -11.33 14.39
CA ILE A 137 9.43 -11.13 12.95
C ILE A 137 10.62 -11.76 12.21
N ASP A 138 10.31 -12.53 11.19
CA ASP A 138 11.30 -13.03 10.23
C ASP A 138 11.65 -11.90 9.25
N LYS A 139 12.82 -11.29 9.46
CA LYS A 139 13.31 -10.15 8.64
C LYS A 139 13.49 -10.49 7.16
N ASP A 140 13.65 -11.78 6.84
CA ASP A 140 13.85 -12.28 5.48
C ASP A 140 12.52 -12.65 4.79
N LYS A 141 11.39 -12.45 5.50
CA LYS A 141 10.02 -12.74 5.03
C LYS A 141 9.07 -11.54 5.29
N ILE A 142 9.45 -10.36 4.82
CA ILE A 142 8.63 -9.15 4.92
C ILE A 142 8.12 -8.77 3.53
N GLY A 143 6.80 -8.80 3.34
CA GLY A 143 6.09 -8.32 2.15
C GLY A 143 5.45 -6.96 2.37
N ILE A 144 4.95 -6.35 1.29
CA ILE A 144 4.26 -5.07 1.33
C ILE A 144 2.96 -5.10 0.52
N THR A 145 1.92 -4.46 1.03
CA THR A 145 0.65 -4.30 0.34
C THR A 145 0.04 -2.93 0.58
N GLY A 146 -0.84 -2.50 -0.30
CA GLY A 146 -1.54 -1.23 -0.12
C GLY A 146 -2.58 -0.96 -1.19
N TRP A 147 -3.47 -0.01 -0.88
CA TRP A 147 -4.65 0.30 -1.65
C TRP A 147 -4.60 1.71 -2.20
N SER A 148 -4.90 1.91 -3.49
CA SER A 148 -4.94 3.22 -4.13
C SER A 148 -3.60 3.97 -3.98
N LEU A 149 -3.55 5.08 -3.24
CA LEU A 149 -2.29 5.76 -2.88
C LEU A 149 -1.31 4.78 -2.21
N GLY A 150 -1.79 3.93 -1.28
CA GLY A 150 -1.00 2.85 -0.67
C GLY A 150 -0.56 1.79 -1.68
N GLY A 151 -1.36 1.53 -2.72
CA GLY A 151 -0.97 0.71 -3.87
C GLY A 151 0.21 1.33 -4.62
N GLY A 152 0.22 2.66 -4.79
CA GLY A 152 1.36 3.40 -5.32
C GLY A 152 2.61 3.28 -4.44
N VAL A 153 2.45 3.31 -3.12
CA VAL A 153 3.55 3.05 -2.17
C VAL A 153 4.11 1.66 -2.40
N THR A 154 3.24 0.65 -2.48
CA THR A 154 3.62 -0.74 -2.72
C THR A 154 4.39 -0.90 -4.04
N LEU A 155 3.92 -0.27 -5.12
CA LEU A 155 4.57 -0.33 -6.43
C LEU A 155 5.94 0.36 -6.39
N PHE A 156 6.01 1.60 -5.93
CA PHE A 156 7.25 2.39 -5.97
C PHE A 156 8.25 2.05 -4.87
N SER A 157 7.86 1.31 -3.82
CA SER A 157 8.83 0.74 -2.87
C SER A 157 9.76 -0.29 -3.51
N ALA A 158 9.38 -0.85 -4.67
CA ALA A 158 10.23 -1.74 -5.46
C ALA A 158 11.19 -0.99 -6.41
N TRP A 159 10.97 0.32 -6.67
CA TRP A 159 11.75 1.05 -7.65
C TRP A 159 13.21 1.22 -7.23
N GLY A 160 14.14 0.65 -8.02
CA GLY A 160 15.56 0.54 -7.72
C GLY A 160 16.24 1.84 -7.29
N PRO A 161 16.05 2.98 -7.99
CA PRO A 161 16.62 4.26 -7.58
C PRO A 161 16.20 4.71 -6.17
N LEU A 162 14.93 4.51 -5.77
CA LEU A 162 14.48 4.81 -4.40
C LEU A 162 15.09 3.86 -3.37
N LYS A 163 15.05 2.56 -3.67
CA LYS A 163 15.68 1.55 -2.82
C LYS A 163 17.13 1.90 -2.52
N ASN A 164 17.92 2.18 -3.57
CA ASN A 164 19.32 2.51 -3.45
C ASN A 164 19.57 3.81 -2.67
N ALA A 165 18.69 4.80 -2.80
CA ALA A 165 18.81 6.07 -2.10
C ALA A 165 18.42 6.00 -0.62
N ILE A 166 17.45 5.15 -0.24
CA ILE A 166 16.97 5.03 1.13
C ILE A 166 17.80 4.01 1.91
N ASN A 167 17.78 2.77 1.46
CA ASN A 167 18.51 1.66 2.06
C ASN A 167 18.56 0.45 1.09
N PRO A 168 19.72 0.18 0.45
CA PRO A 168 19.86 -0.93 -0.50
C PRO A 168 19.70 -2.32 0.14
N ASP A 169 19.87 -2.43 1.45
CA ASP A 169 19.79 -3.71 2.19
C ASP A 169 18.33 -4.09 2.55
N VAL A 170 17.37 -3.19 2.35
CA VAL A 170 15.95 -3.50 2.54
C VAL A 170 15.42 -4.31 1.35
N HIS A 171 14.81 -5.46 1.65
CA HIS A 171 14.27 -6.37 0.65
C HIS A 171 12.85 -6.81 1.01
N PHE A 172 11.85 -6.13 0.45
CA PHE A 172 10.50 -6.68 0.44
C PHE A 172 10.46 -7.89 -0.49
N VAL A 173 10.01 -9.04 0.03
CA VAL A 173 9.99 -10.30 -0.74
C VAL A 173 8.78 -10.44 -1.67
N ALA A 174 7.75 -9.60 -1.48
CA ALA A 174 6.55 -9.56 -2.33
C ALA A 174 5.87 -8.20 -2.26
N HIS A 175 5.32 -7.75 -3.39
CA HIS A 175 4.58 -6.49 -3.53
C HIS A 175 3.20 -6.77 -4.13
N LEU A 176 2.12 -6.56 -3.35
CA LEU A 176 0.75 -6.69 -3.85
C LEU A 176 0.06 -5.33 -3.83
N ALA A 177 -0.11 -4.72 -4.99
CA ALA A 177 -0.65 -3.37 -5.15
C ALA A 177 -2.11 -3.42 -5.62
N PHE A 178 -3.03 -2.90 -4.82
CA PHE A 178 -4.44 -2.77 -5.17
C PHE A 178 -4.69 -1.41 -5.82
N TYR A 179 -5.16 -1.43 -7.05
CA TYR A 179 -5.54 -0.26 -7.87
C TYR A 179 -4.61 0.94 -7.69
N PRO A 180 -3.26 0.76 -7.94
CA PRO A 180 -2.27 1.81 -7.78
C PRO A 180 -2.40 2.89 -8.86
N PRO A 181 -1.95 4.13 -8.60
CA PRO A 181 -1.87 5.18 -9.62
C PRO A 181 -0.66 4.96 -10.56
N CYS A 182 -0.80 4.11 -11.58
CA CYS A 182 0.25 3.83 -12.57
C CYS A 182 0.45 4.96 -13.61
N ILE A 183 -0.14 6.13 -13.39
CA ILE A 183 -0.09 7.28 -14.32
C ILE A 183 1.30 7.92 -14.44
N VAL A 184 2.25 7.48 -13.62
CA VAL A 184 3.65 7.93 -13.64
C VAL A 184 4.53 6.78 -14.09
N VAL A 185 5.23 6.95 -15.20
CA VAL A 185 6.17 5.97 -15.73
C VAL A 185 7.60 6.50 -15.54
N PRO A 186 8.46 5.81 -14.76
CA PRO A 186 9.85 6.20 -14.61
C PRO A 186 10.67 5.91 -15.86
N THR A 187 11.67 6.75 -16.14
CA THR A 187 12.62 6.51 -17.23
C THR A 187 13.54 5.33 -16.96
N ILE A 188 13.79 5.02 -15.67
CA ILE A 188 14.50 3.80 -15.24
C ILE A 188 13.46 2.77 -14.85
N LEU A 189 13.28 1.73 -15.67
CA LEU A 189 12.32 0.65 -15.46
C LEU A 189 12.94 -0.51 -14.66
N ASP A 190 13.61 -0.19 -13.56
CA ASP A 190 14.15 -1.15 -12.61
C ASP A 190 13.26 -1.21 -11.37
N PHE A 191 12.56 -2.32 -11.19
CA PHE A 191 11.72 -2.60 -10.03
C PHE A 191 12.20 -3.84 -9.24
N GLY A 192 13.47 -4.23 -9.43
CA GLY A 192 14.07 -5.34 -8.73
C GLY A 192 13.52 -6.71 -9.14
N GLU A 193 13.85 -7.73 -8.34
CA GLU A 193 13.56 -9.14 -8.65
C GLU A 193 12.36 -9.72 -7.88
N ALA A 194 11.93 -9.07 -6.79
CA ALA A 194 10.79 -9.54 -6.02
C ALA A 194 9.49 -9.49 -6.85
N PRO A 195 8.58 -10.46 -6.71
CA PRO A 195 7.33 -10.47 -7.44
C PRO A 195 6.47 -9.26 -7.06
N ILE A 196 5.98 -8.56 -8.09
CA ILE A 196 5.02 -7.46 -7.98
C ILE A 196 3.75 -7.88 -8.69
N HIS A 197 2.61 -7.80 -8.01
CA HIS A 197 1.33 -8.03 -8.66
C HIS A 197 0.39 -6.85 -8.44
N ILE A 198 -0.20 -6.37 -9.53
CA ILE A 198 -1.19 -5.29 -9.54
C ILE A 198 -2.57 -5.88 -9.74
N LEU A 199 -3.52 -5.54 -8.84
CA LEU A 199 -4.94 -5.85 -8.97
C LEU A 199 -5.69 -4.55 -9.24
N ILE A 200 -6.43 -4.45 -10.36
CA ILE A 200 -7.14 -3.21 -10.73
C ILE A 200 -8.48 -3.52 -11.39
N GLY A 201 -9.44 -2.59 -11.28
CA GLY A 201 -10.73 -2.70 -11.95
C GLY A 201 -10.67 -2.15 -13.37
N GLU A 202 -11.36 -2.80 -14.31
CA GLU A 202 -11.47 -2.37 -15.70
C GLU A 202 -12.10 -0.96 -15.84
N LEU A 203 -13.10 -0.67 -14.98
CA LEU A 203 -13.84 0.60 -14.99
C LEU A 203 -13.27 1.63 -14.00
N ASP A 204 -12.04 1.43 -13.54
CA ASP A 204 -11.37 2.36 -12.64
C ASP A 204 -10.96 3.62 -13.40
N ASN A 205 -11.69 4.71 -13.15
CA ASN A 205 -11.40 6.03 -13.72
C ASN A 205 -10.68 6.96 -12.74
N TRP A 206 -10.46 6.52 -11.50
CA TRP A 206 -9.64 7.24 -10.52
C TRP A 206 -8.15 6.98 -10.74
N THR A 207 -7.79 5.69 -10.81
CA THR A 207 -6.44 5.21 -11.14
C THR A 207 -6.59 4.23 -12.32
N PRO A 208 -6.59 4.72 -13.57
CA PRO A 208 -7.07 3.97 -14.72
C PRO A 208 -6.24 2.70 -15.01
N SER A 209 -6.95 1.59 -15.31
CA SER A 209 -6.34 0.30 -15.61
C SER A 209 -5.42 0.33 -16.82
N ASP A 210 -5.75 1.15 -17.82
CA ASP A 210 -4.93 1.33 -19.03
C ASP A 210 -3.54 1.87 -18.69
N ALA A 211 -3.43 2.76 -17.70
CA ALA A 211 -2.13 3.26 -17.27
C ALA A 211 -1.26 2.15 -16.63
N CYS A 212 -1.87 1.23 -15.87
CA CYS A 212 -1.15 0.09 -15.33
C CYS A 212 -0.76 -0.91 -16.44
N LEU A 213 -1.63 -1.13 -17.42
CA LEU A 213 -1.33 -1.96 -18.57
C LEU A 213 -0.17 -1.38 -19.40
N GLU A 214 -0.19 -0.06 -19.65
CA GLU A 214 0.88 0.66 -20.33
C GLU A 214 2.22 0.56 -19.58
N LEU A 215 2.22 0.70 -18.26
CA LEU A 215 3.42 0.52 -17.42
C LEU A 215 3.96 -0.92 -17.55
N VAL A 216 3.12 -1.93 -17.36
CA VAL A 216 3.54 -3.34 -17.41
C VAL A 216 4.06 -3.72 -18.81
N ASN A 217 3.45 -3.21 -19.88
CA ASN A 217 3.89 -3.47 -21.25
C ASN A 217 5.25 -2.81 -21.59
N GLN A 218 5.67 -1.79 -20.85
CA GLN A 218 6.98 -1.16 -21.01
C GLN A 218 8.09 -1.86 -20.21
N MET A 219 7.72 -2.74 -19.27
CA MET A 219 8.71 -3.42 -18.44
C MET A 219 9.56 -4.40 -19.25
N PRO A 220 10.83 -4.62 -18.85
CA PRO A 220 11.67 -5.65 -19.44
C PRO A 220 10.98 -7.03 -19.41
N ILE A 221 11.22 -7.84 -20.42
CA ILE A 221 10.60 -9.17 -20.61
C ILE A 221 10.79 -10.10 -19.39
N ASN A 222 11.89 -9.93 -18.65
CA ASN A 222 12.25 -10.74 -17.48
C ASN A 222 11.83 -10.08 -16.16
N SER A 223 11.04 -9.00 -16.20
CA SER A 223 10.54 -8.38 -14.97
C SER A 223 9.52 -9.27 -14.27
N ASN A 224 9.55 -9.26 -12.95
CA ASN A 224 8.59 -10.01 -12.11
C ASN A 224 7.34 -9.19 -11.77
N ILE A 225 6.92 -8.29 -12.68
CA ILE A 225 5.69 -7.50 -12.53
C ILE A 225 4.56 -8.12 -13.34
N SER A 226 3.38 -8.24 -12.73
CA SER A 226 2.19 -8.80 -13.36
C SER A 226 0.93 -8.00 -12.99
N LEU A 227 -0.12 -8.15 -13.79
CA LEU A 227 -1.33 -7.37 -13.71
C LEU A 227 -2.56 -8.25 -13.87
N THR A 228 -3.53 -8.08 -12.97
CA THR A 228 -4.89 -8.60 -13.13
C THR A 228 -5.87 -7.45 -13.25
N ILE A 229 -6.58 -7.39 -14.38
CA ILE A 229 -7.68 -6.43 -14.61
C ILE A 229 -9.00 -7.16 -14.38
N TYR A 230 -9.77 -6.72 -13.40
CA TYR A 230 -11.07 -7.30 -13.08
C TYR A 230 -12.17 -6.64 -13.91
N PRO A 231 -12.90 -7.40 -14.75
CA PRO A 231 -13.97 -6.84 -15.58
C PRO A 231 -15.12 -6.28 -14.72
N ASN A 232 -15.75 -5.21 -15.21
CA ASN A 232 -16.88 -4.54 -14.57
C ASN A 232 -16.62 -4.08 -13.12
N ALA A 233 -15.38 -3.81 -12.75
CA ALA A 233 -14.97 -3.35 -11.43
C ALA A 233 -14.47 -1.91 -11.49
N HIS A 234 -14.93 -1.08 -10.55
CA HIS A 234 -14.49 0.30 -10.34
C HIS A 234 -13.32 0.38 -9.34
N HIS A 235 -12.83 1.60 -9.09
CA HIS A 235 -11.88 1.87 -8.00
C HIS A 235 -12.42 1.37 -6.65
N SER A 236 -11.57 0.79 -5.81
CA SER A 236 -11.97 0.18 -4.53
C SER A 236 -13.07 -0.87 -4.67
N PHE A 237 -12.94 -1.76 -5.65
CA PHE A 237 -13.88 -2.85 -5.96
C PHE A 237 -14.11 -3.83 -4.80
N ASP A 238 -13.24 -3.81 -3.82
CA ASP A 238 -13.24 -4.66 -2.63
C ASP A 238 -14.06 -4.10 -1.45
N ARG A 239 -14.73 -2.95 -1.62
CA ARG A 239 -15.68 -2.40 -0.64
C ARG A 239 -17.02 -3.16 -0.69
N ASP A 240 -17.78 -3.06 0.42
CA ASP A 240 -19.15 -3.59 0.47
C ASP A 240 -20.18 -2.61 -0.14
N ALA A 241 -19.90 -1.31 -0.05
CA ALA A 241 -20.79 -0.28 -0.59
C ALA A 241 -20.80 -0.31 -2.12
N PRO A 242 -21.99 -0.17 -2.75
CA PRO A 242 -22.09 -0.15 -4.22
C PRO A 242 -21.34 1.04 -4.82
N PRO A 243 -21.09 1.02 -6.16
CA PRO A 243 -20.42 2.12 -6.85
C PRO A 243 -21.11 3.46 -6.64
N GLN A 244 -20.33 4.49 -6.34
CA GLN A 244 -20.76 5.86 -6.09
C GLN A 244 -19.70 6.87 -6.55
N ILE A 245 -20.09 8.13 -6.70
CA ILE A 245 -19.20 9.20 -7.15
C ILE A 245 -18.53 9.86 -5.95
N LYS A 246 -17.21 10.06 -6.00
CA LYS A 246 -16.44 10.87 -5.05
C LYS A 246 -16.23 12.27 -5.62
N SER A 247 -17.11 13.20 -5.32
CA SER A 247 -17.16 14.53 -5.96
C SER A 247 -15.85 15.33 -5.90
N ASN A 248 -15.07 15.21 -4.83
CA ASN A 248 -13.77 15.87 -4.66
C ASN A 248 -12.57 15.04 -5.11
N GLY A 249 -12.75 13.79 -5.58
CA GLY A 249 -11.68 12.96 -6.13
C GLY A 249 -11.28 13.39 -7.54
N TYR A 250 -10.14 12.90 -8.02
CA TYR A 250 -9.68 13.12 -9.38
C TYR A 250 -10.05 11.95 -10.29
N ILE A 251 -10.52 12.24 -11.50
CA ILE A 251 -10.52 11.31 -12.63
C ILE A 251 -9.19 11.50 -13.34
N LEU A 252 -8.38 10.44 -13.42
CA LEU A 252 -7.01 10.51 -13.96
C LEU A 252 -6.85 9.74 -15.29
N GLU A 253 -7.95 9.43 -15.97
CA GLU A 253 -7.95 8.67 -17.23
C GLU A 253 -7.03 9.28 -18.30
N ASP A 254 -7.03 10.60 -18.42
CA ASP A 254 -6.25 11.34 -19.41
C ASP A 254 -4.85 11.73 -18.91
N CYS A 255 -4.49 11.37 -17.69
CA CYS A 255 -3.20 11.73 -17.08
C CYS A 255 -2.14 10.67 -17.35
N ARG A 256 -1.03 11.09 -17.98
CA ARG A 256 0.20 10.30 -18.09
C ARG A 256 1.38 11.23 -17.86
N PHE A 257 2.29 10.82 -16.99
CA PHE A 257 3.48 11.58 -16.64
C PHE A 257 4.70 10.69 -16.75
N SER A 258 5.85 11.27 -17.05
CA SER A 258 7.13 10.60 -16.89
C SER A 258 7.78 11.00 -15.56
N MET A 259 8.66 10.14 -15.06
CA MET A 259 9.52 10.44 -13.92
C MET A 259 10.98 10.29 -14.34
N ASN A 260 11.77 11.32 -14.12
CA ASN A 260 13.19 11.31 -14.47
C ASN A 260 14.04 10.48 -13.49
N GLU A 261 15.32 10.29 -13.80
CA GLU A 261 16.27 9.50 -13.01
C GLU A 261 16.45 10.00 -11.58
N GLU A 262 16.25 11.31 -11.35
CA GLU A 262 16.31 11.94 -10.03
C GLU A 262 15.00 11.77 -9.21
N GLY A 263 13.99 11.08 -9.74
CA GLY A 263 12.70 10.87 -9.08
C GLY A 263 11.74 12.07 -9.16
N ALA A 264 11.98 13.03 -10.03
CA ALA A 264 11.02 14.11 -10.29
C ALA A 264 10.00 13.68 -11.32
N VAL A 265 8.72 13.67 -10.94
CA VAL A 265 7.62 13.57 -11.91
C VAL A 265 7.55 14.86 -12.71
N VAL A 266 7.47 14.78 -14.03
CA VAL A 266 7.53 15.94 -14.92
C VAL A 266 6.24 16.09 -15.73
N MET A 267 5.86 17.33 -16.00
CA MET A 267 4.73 17.66 -16.87
C MET A 267 5.06 17.26 -18.31
N ASN A 268 4.07 16.83 -19.09
CA ASN A 268 4.24 16.41 -20.48
C ASN A 268 4.67 17.55 -21.43
N PHE A 269 4.58 18.80 -21.00
CA PHE A 269 5.07 19.96 -21.74
C PHE A 269 6.16 20.68 -20.93
N PHE A 270 7.18 21.13 -21.61
CA PHE A 270 8.36 21.80 -21.07
C PHE A 270 9.13 21.00 -20.01
N ASN A 271 8.77 19.73 -19.75
CA ASN A 271 9.38 18.84 -18.73
C ASN A 271 9.54 19.53 -17.35
N ILE A 272 8.55 20.34 -16.95
CA ILE A 272 8.58 21.06 -15.67
C ILE A 272 8.42 20.05 -14.53
N PRO A 273 9.38 19.98 -13.57
CA PRO A 273 9.31 19.05 -12.43
C PRO A 273 8.18 19.42 -11.46
N MET A 274 7.31 18.46 -11.16
CA MET A 274 6.19 18.62 -10.20
C MET A 274 6.66 18.33 -8.75
N VAL A 275 7.66 19.04 -8.28
CA VAL A 275 8.32 18.80 -6.98
C VAL A 275 7.85 19.75 -5.87
N THR A 276 6.76 20.46 -6.09
CA THR A 276 6.10 21.30 -5.08
C THR A 276 4.58 21.13 -5.14
N PRO A 277 3.85 21.39 -4.04
CA PRO A 277 2.39 21.31 -4.02
C PRO A 277 1.71 22.13 -5.14
N PHE A 278 2.23 23.31 -5.45
CA PHE A 278 1.70 24.16 -6.50
C PHE A 278 1.89 23.54 -7.89
N LEU A 279 3.11 23.08 -8.21
CA LEU A 279 3.43 22.49 -9.52
C LEU A 279 2.70 21.15 -9.72
N GLN A 280 2.57 20.34 -8.68
CA GLN A 280 1.79 19.09 -8.75
C GLN A 280 0.31 19.40 -9.03
N LYS A 281 -0.31 20.33 -8.31
CA LYS A 281 -1.70 20.72 -8.57
C LYS A 281 -1.89 21.30 -9.98
N LEU A 282 -0.94 22.08 -10.46
CA LEU A 282 -0.97 22.61 -11.82
C LEU A 282 -0.88 21.48 -12.85
N GLY A 283 0.11 20.60 -12.76
CA GLY A 283 0.30 19.51 -13.71
C GLY A 283 -0.87 18.54 -13.74
N VAL A 284 -1.34 18.09 -12.56
CA VAL A 284 -2.53 17.22 -12.47
C VAL A 284 -3.78 17.95 -12.97
N GLY A 285 -3.94 19.21 -12.67
CA GLY A 285 -5.11 20.01 -13.10
C GLY A 285 -5.25 20.17 -14.61
N MET A 286 -4.20 19.90 -15.39
CA MET A 286 -4.23 19.99 -16.85
C MET A 286 -4.86 18.76 -17.54
N CYS A 287 -4.89 17.62 -16.88
CA CYS A 287 -5.43 16.36 -17.41
C CYS A 287 -6.58 15.80 -16.56
N ALA A 288 -6.61 16.09 -15.28
CA ALA A 288 -7.60 15.51 -14.37
C ALA A 288 -8.96 16.20 -14.48
N LYS A 289 -10.02 15.38 -14.33
CA LYS A 289 -11.41 15.82 -14.11
C LYS A 289 -11.79 15.53 -12.66
N ARG A 290 -13.04 15.79 -12.27
CA ARG A 290 -13.54 15.53 -10.92
C ARG A 290 -14.69 14.52 -10.95
N GLY A 291 -14.83 13.79 -9.84
CA GLY A 291 -15.95 12.88 -9.63
C GLY A 291 -15.70 11.46 -10.10
N PRO A 292 -14.59 10.79 -9.72
CA PRO A 292 -14.40 9.39 -10.08
C PRO A 292 -15.44 8.49 -9.42
N THR A 293 -15.73 7.37 -10.07
CA THR A 293 -16.56 6.31 -9.54
C THR A 293 -15.72 5.33 -8.73
N TYR A 294 -16.19 4.97 -7.54
CA TYR A 294 -15.57 3.97 -6.68
C TYR A 294 -16.63 3.16 -5.94
N GLY A 295 -16.34 1.91 -5.63
CA GLY A 295 -17.25 1.06 -4.86
C GLY A 295 -17.18 -0.40 -5.25
N GLY A 296 -17.81 -1.24 -4.42
CA GLY A 296 -17.66 -2.67 -4.41
C GLY A 296 -18.29 -3.40 -5.58
N ASN A 297 -17.63 -4.52 -5.90
CA ASN A 297 -18.14 -5.61 -6.70
C ASN A 297 -17.90 -6.91 -5.92
N LYS A 298 -18.96 -7.51 -5.41
CA LYS A 298 -18.89 -8.64 -4.47
C LYS A 298 -18.11 -9.84 -5.04
N GLU A 299 -18.30 -10.15 -6.32
CA GLU A 299 -17.61 -11.28 -6.96
C GLU A 299 -16.12 -10.99 -7.10
N VAL A 300 -15.78 -9.76 -7.51
CA VAL A 300 -14.38 -9.33 -7.66
C VAL A 300 -13.69 -9.24 -6.30
N LYS A 301 -14.36 -8.75 -5.26
CA LYS A 301 -13.85 -8.75 -3.88
C LYS A 301 -13.43 -10.15 -3.44
N GLN A 302 -14.28 -11.16 -3.66
CA GLN A 302 -13.96 -12.55 -3.29
C GLN A 302 -12.75 -13.10 -4.06
N LYS A 303 -12.67 -12.83 -5.37
CA LYS A 303 -11.52 -13.22 -6.20
C LYS A 303 -10.24 -12.53 -5.74
N ALA A 304 -10.32 -11.26 -5.37
CA ALA A 304 -9.17 -10.49 -4.89
C ALA A 304 -8.68 -10.97 -3.51
N LEU A 305 -9.59 -11.30 -2.59
CA LEU A 305 -9.25 -11.88 -1.29
C LEU A 305 -8.54 -13.23 -1.46
N GLU A 306 -9.08 -14.12 -2.30
CA GLU A 306 -8.47 -15.42 -2.55
C GLU A 306 -7.11 -15.30 -3.23
N PHE A 307 -7.00 -14.47 -4.27
CA PHE A 307 -5.73 -14.19 -4.94
C PHE A 307 -4.70 -13.63 -3.97
N SER A 308 -5.09 -12.66 -3.15
CA SER A 308 -4.24 -12.01 -2.18
C SER A 308 -3.67 -13.00 -1.15
N LYS A 309 -4.53 -13.88 -0.63
CA LYS A 309 -4.13 -14.94 0.28
C LYS A 309 -3.10 -15.87 -0.36
N GLU A 310 -3.38 -16.40 -1.55
CA GLU A 310 -2.49 -17.35 -2.21
C GLU A 310 -1.15 -16.69 -2.62
N PHE A 311 -1.18 -15.46 -3.14
CA PHE A 311 0.02 -14.70 -3.50
C PHE A 311 0.94 -14.48 -2.29
N MET A 312 0.38 -14.02 -1.17
CA MET A 312 1.17 -13.76 0.05
C MET A 312 1.67 -15.06 0.69
N LYS A 313 0.85 -16.13 0.72
CA LYS A 313 1.30 -17.44 1.22
C LYS A 313 2.45 -18.00 0.38
N GLN A 314 2.34 -17.93 -0.93
CA GLN A 314 3.38 -18.44 -1.84
C GLN A 314 4.73 -17.75 -1.61
N ASN A 315 4.73 -16.47 -1.33
CA ASN A 315 5.95 -15.66 -1.23
C ASN A 315 6.50 -15.50 0.19
N LEU A 316 5.68 -15.74 1.21
CA LEU A 316 6.06 -15.52 2.62
C LEU A 316 6.16 -16.80 3.44
N LEU A 317 5.41 -17.86 3.09
CA LEU A 317 5.36 -19.09 3.90
C LEU A 317 6.17 -20.25 3.30
N ASN A 318 6.58 -20.15 2.03
CA ASN A 318 7.34 -21.18 1.34
C ASN A 318 8.86 -20.96 1.39
#